data_4d293c7beac377f8b986b30e7efaec76
#
_entry.id   4d293c7beac377f8b986b30e7efaec76
#
_cell.length_a   1.000
_cell.length_b   1.000
_cell.length_c   1.000
_cell.angle_alpha   90.00
_cell.angle_beta   90.00
_cell.angle_gamma   90.00
#
_symmetry.space_group_name_H-M   'P 1'
#
loop_
_entity.id
_entity.type
_entity.pdbx_description
1 polymer ?
#
loop_
_entity_poly.entity_id
_entity_poly.type
_entity_poly.pdbx_seq_one_letter_code
_entity_poly.pdbx_strand_id
1 'polypeptide(L)'
;MKKVITLVFLAIAFVSGWAQQTNSYIPYKTFDGEHKNEISGYVMGGNNVVTDKFGGLAVSYTRHLTPRWHVGGDAQMQFGKELFSVDVQGGYRLPLKYGNISFDGKIMYNFYHKFGFHEMAYNISATWESAYVDIRLGETLVHYHSHVWGFGWGYTETPLLTFGFGANIRHRDNPWNVGLFFRNYDDFYYENWNINWGIRWYAKIKERWNLFGEFNIRPAGSMSQLASKYEGSVKVGLKYKW
;
A
#
# COMPACT_ATOMS: atom_id res chain seq x y z
N MET A 1 -7.80 -31.79 15.50
CA MET A 1 -7.91 -30.41 15.94
C MET A 1 -6.56 -29.68 16.06
N LYS A 2 -5.57 -30.18 16.82
CA LYS A 2 -4.25 -29.50 16.94
C LYS A 2 -3.58 -29.18 15.62
N LYS A 3 -3.57 -30.10 14.64
CA LYS A 3 -2.98 -29.90 13.30
C LYS A 3 -3.70 -28.80 12.48
N VAL A 4 -5.02 -28.69 12.61
CA VAL A 4 -5.79 -27.63 11.93
C VAL A 4 -5.52 -26.27 12.57
N ILE A 5 -5.42 -26.21 13.89
CA ILE A 5 -5.05 -24.99 14.62
C ILE A 5 -3.62 -24.56 14.26
N THR A 6 -2.68 -25.49 14.16
CA THR A 6 -1.31 -25.20 13.73
C THR A 6 -1.27 -24.72 12.27
N LEU A 7 -2.09 -25.31 11.39
CA LEU A 7 -2.18 -24.85 9.98
C LEU A 7 -2.85 -23.46 9.88
N VAL A 8 -3.86 -23.20 10.69
CA VAL A 8 -4.49 -21.87 10.78
C VAL A 8 -3.52 -20.86 11.39
N PHE A 9 -2.76 -21.22 12.44
CA PHE A 9 -1.70 -20.35 12.97
C PHE A 9 -0.53 -20.17 12.00
N LEU A 10 -0.14 -21.19 11.24
CA LEU A 10 0.82 -21.05 10.16
C LEU A 10 0.24 -20.20 9.01
N ALA A 11 -1.00 -20.39 8.62
CA ALA A 11 -1.66 -19.55 7.63
C ALA A 11 -1.80 -18.10 8.12
N ILE A 12 -2.18 -17.88 9.40
CA ILE A 12 -2.22 -16.55 10.01
C ILE A 12 -0.80 -15.99 10.14
N ALA A 13 0.20 -16.78 10.51
CA ALA A 13 1.61 -16.37 10.54
C ALA A 13 2.17 -16.15 9.12
N PHE A 14 1.71 -16.89 8.14
CA PHE A 14 1.97 -16.61 6.73
C PHE A 14 1.20 -15.39 6.23
N VAL A 15 -0.01 -15.14 6.70
CA VAL A 15 -0.84 -13.99 6.39
C VAL A 15 -0.39 -12.76 7.19
N SER A 16 0.22 -12.89 8.35
CA SER A 16 0.66 -11.76 9.18
C SER A 16 2.08 -11.25 8.84
N GLY A 17 2.57 -11.54 7.66
CA GLY A 17 3.90 -11.18 7.26
C GLY A 17 4.03 -10.09 6.19
N TRP A 18 3.24 -8.98 6.12
CA TRP A 18 3.08 -8.28 4.86
C TRP A 18 3.03 -6.81 5.00
N ALA A 19 3.70 -6.12 4.30
CA ALA A 19 3.46 -4.82 3.94
C ALA A 19 4.51 -3.96 3.43
N GLN A 20 4.37 -2.86 3.50
CA GLN A 20 4.98 -1.65 3.07
C GLN A 20 4.58 -1.26 1.69
N GLN A 21 3.48 -0.52 1.61
CA GLN A 21 3.17 0.11 0.36
C GLN A 21 2.80 1.56 0.42
N THR A 22 2.34 2.06 1.54
CA THR A 22 2.18 3.50 1.74
C THR A 22 3.47 4.27 1.51
N ASN A 23 4.60 3.58 1.60
CA ASN A 23 5.92 4.18 1.51
C ASN A 23 6.90 3.32 0.71
N SER A 24 6.45 2.61 -0.30
CA SER A 24 7.28 1.76 -1.17
C SER A 24 8.47 2.50 -1.79
N TYR A 25 8.54 3.79 -1.58
CA TYR A 25 9.53 4.66 -2.16
C TYR A 25 10.62 5.15 -1.22
N ILE A 26 10.52 4.85 0.04
CA ILE A 26 11.62 5.13 0.94
C ILE A 26 12.73 4.10 0.71
N PRO A 27 14.00 4.53 0.75
CA PRO A 27 15.12 3.68 0.40
C PRO A 27 15.02 2.30 0.99
N TYR A 28 15.28 1.33 0.19
CA TYR A 28 15.08 -0.06 0.44
C TYR A 28 15.86 -0.63 1.65
N LYS A 29 16.90 0.03 2.12
CA LYS A 29 17.47 -0.18 3.45
C LYS A 29 16.57 0.46 4.50
N THR A 30 15.36 -0.06 4.63
CA THR A 30 14.45 0.40 5.68
C THR A 30 14.93 -0.02 7.05
N PHE A 31 15.56 -1.18 7.15
CA PHE A 31 16.20 -1.63 8.38
C PHE A 31 17.71 -1.41 8.30
N ASP A 32 18.20 -0.43 9.01
CA ASP A 32 19.62 -0.07 9.07
C ASP A 32 20.41 -0.85 10.16
N GLY A 33 19.75 -1.74 10.88
CA GLY A 33 20.30 -2.48 12.00
C GLY A 33 20.16 -1.77 13.35
N GLU A 34 19.91 -0.47 13.34
CA GLU A 34 19.83 0.36 14.55
C GLU A 34 18.38 0.69 14.93
N HIS A 35 17.55 1.06 13.96
CA HIS A 35 16.19 1.52 14.20
C HIS A 35 15.17 0.42 13.91
N LYS A 36 14.51 -0.05 14.98
CA LYS A 36 13.52 -1.14 14.86
C LYS A 36 12.12 -0.67 14.56
N ASN A 37 11.83 0.60 14.74
CA ASN A 37 10.51 1.14 14.58
C ASN A 37 10.52 2.28 13.57
N GLU A 38 9.46 2.35 12.78
CA GLU A 38 9.22 3.43 11.84
C GLU A 38 7.78 3.93 12.02
N ILE A 39 7.60 5.23 12.04
CA ILE A 39 6.29 5.86 11.93
C ILE A 39 6.31 6.83 10.76
N SER A 40 5.25 6.86 9.98
CA SER A 40 5.08 7.88 8.96
C SER A 40 3.68 8.46 9.01
N GLY A 41 3.59 9.72 8.63
CA GLY A 41 2.32 10.39 8.45
C GLY A 41 2.35 11.16 7.14
N TYR A 42 1.23 11.19 6.42
CA TYR A 42 1.10 11.99 5.22
C TYR A 42 -0.28 12.62 5.09
N VAL A 43 -0.31 13.72 4.38
CA VAL A 43 -1.53 14.35 3.88
C VAL A 43 -1.67 14.06 2.40
N MET A 44 -2.90 13.95 1.93
CA MET A 44 -3.20 13.75 0.53
C MET A 44 -4.32 14.66 0.08
N GLY A 45 -4.36 14.92 -1.20
CA GLY A 45 -5.47 15.62 -1.84
C GLY A 45 -5.50 15.33 -3.33
N GLY A 46 -6.66 15.47 -3.91
CA GLY A 46 -6.82 15.20 -5.33
C GLY A 46 -8.26 15.37 -5.80
N ASN A 47 -8.50 14.85 -6.97
CA ASN A 47 -9.83 14.76 -7.55
C ASN A 47 -10.14 13.32 -7.94
N ASN A 48 -11.39 12.95 -7.85
CA ASN A 48 -11.91 11.68 -8.38
C ASN A 48 -13.30 11.90 -9.01
N VAL A 49 -13.74 10.93 -9.78
CA VAL A 49 -15.02 11.05 -10.53
C VAL A 49 -16.26 10.98 -9.65
N VAL A 50 -16.16 10.50 -8.42
CA VAL A 50 -17.31 10.28 -7.53
C VAL A 50 -17.59 11.51 -6.68
N THR A 51 -16.54 12.16 -6.15
CA THR A 51 -16.67 13.24 -5.17
C THR A 51 -16.06 14.56 -5.62
N ASP A 52 -15.56 14.64 -6.87
CA ASP A 52 -14.78 15.72 -7.43
C ASP A 52 -13.45 15.93 -6.67
N LYS A 53 -13.51 16.55 -5.52
CA LYS A 53 -12.33 16.85 -4.72
C LYS A 53 -12.34 16.02 -3.44
N PHE A 54 -11.18 15.58 -3.03
CA PHE A 54 -11.00 14.95 -1.73
C PHE A 54 -9.71 15.44 -1.08
N GLY A 55 -9.68 15.36 0.23
CA GLY A 55 -8.51 15.53 1.06
C GLY A 55 -8.42 14.38 2.04
N GLY A 56 -7.27 14.12 2.60
CA GLY A 56 -7.13 13.05 3.56
C GLY A 56 -5.81 13.11 4.32
N LEU A 57 -5.74 12.29 5.32
CA LEU A 57 -4.54 12.08 6.13
C LEU A 57 -4.40 10.59 6.42
N ALA A 58 -3.16 10.16 6.59
CA ALA A 58 -2.86 8.80 6.98
C ALA A 58 -1.68 8.74 7.93
N VAL A 59 -1.65 7.70 8.72
CA VAL A 59 -0.54 7.34 9.59
C VAL A 59 -0.21 5.87 9.38
N SER A 60 1.07 5.54 9.42
CA SER A 60 1.57 4.20 9.27
C SER A 60 2.61 3.92 10.35
N TYR A 61 2.60 2.71 10.86
CA TYR A 61 3.59 2.23 11.81
C TYR A 61 4.14 0.88 11.36
N THR A 62 5.46 0.73 11.39
CA THR A 62 6.14 -0.53 11.09
C THR A 62 7.17 -0.84 12.17
N ARG A 63 7.19 -2.09 12.60
CA ARG A 63 8.19 -2.63 13.51
C ARG A 63 8.97 -3.76 12.86
N HIS A 64 10.28 -3.63 12.83
CA HIS A 64 11.19 -4.69 12.42
C HIS A 64 11.47 -5.61 13.62
N LEU A 65 10.92 -6.82 13.57
CA LEU A 65 11.12 -7.85 14.58
C LEU A 65 12.53 -8.44 14.49
N THR A 66 13.00 -8.58 13.27
CA THR A 66 14.36 -9.01 12.90
C THR A 66 14.78 -8.27 11.63
N PRO A 67 16.04 -8.39 11.16
CA PRO A 67 16.46 -7.85 9.87
C PRO A 67 15.64 -8.35 8.66
N ARG A 68 14.90 -9.45 8.85
CA ARG A 68 14.12 -10.08 7.78
C ARG A 68 12.61 -9.98 7.99
N TRP A 69 12.15 -9.91 9.24
CA TRP A 69 10.73 -9.89 9.57
C TRP A 69 10.27 -8.52 10.04
N HIS A 70 9.17 -8.07 9.53
CA HIS A 70 8.51 -6.85 9.98
C HIS A 70 7.00 -7.06 10.10
N VAL A 71 6.37 -6.24 10.92
CA VAL A 71 4.92 -6.15 11.09
C VAL A 71 4.54 -4.68 11.17
N GLY A 72 3.32 -4.35 10.79
CA GLY A 72 2.87 -2.98 10.84
C GLY A 72 1.37 -2.84 10.62
N GLY A 73 0.93 -1.62 10.47
CA GLY A 73 -0.44 -1.29 10.13
C GLY A 73 -0.55 0.18 9.77
N ASP A 74 -1.55 0.47 8.99
CA ASP A 74 -1.86 1.81 8.50
C ASP A 74 -3.29 2.19 8.85
N ALA A 75 -3.52 3.48 9.06
CA ALA A 75 -4.85 4.04 9.17
C ALA A 75 -4.96 5.28 8.29
N GLN A 76 -6.06 5.43 7.60
CA GLN A 76 -6.31 6.53 6.69
C GLN A 76 -7.73 7.05 6.83
N MET A 77 -7.89 8.35 6.70
CA MET A 77 -9.18 9.03 6.59
C MET A 77 -9.17 9.92 5.35
N GLN A 78 -10.19 9.79 4.51
CA GLN A 78 -10.40 10.66 3.35
C GLN A 78 -11.70 11.44 3.52
N PHE A 79 -11.56 12.76 3.55
CA PHE A 79 -12.66 13.71 3.54
C PHE A 79 -13.21 13.84 2.10
N GLY A 80 -14.50 14.01 1.95
CA GLY A 80 -15.16 14.02 0.65
C GLY A 80 -15.68 12.65 0.23
N LYS A 81 -14.88 11.60 0.33
CA LYS A 81 -15.34 10.21 0.18
C LYS A 81 -15.96 9.64 1.46
N GLU A 82 -15.73 10.31 2.59
CA GLU A 82 -16.06 9.79 3.92
C GLU A 82 -15.56 8.34 4.10
N LEU A 83 -14.34 8.10 3.64
CA LEU A 83 -13.68 6.82 3.69
C LEU A 83 -12.76 6.77 4.92
N PHE A 84 -12.96 5.74 5.71
CA PHE A 84 -12.02 5.34 6.75
C PHE A 84 -11.42 3.99 6.39
N SER A 85 -10.12 3.85 6.48
CA SER A 85 -9.41 2.62 6.15
C SER A 85 -8.41 2.29 7.24
N VAL A 86 -8.32 1.01 7.57
CA VAL A 86 -7.29 0.48 8.46
C VAL A 86 -6.74 -0.80 7.85
N ASP A 87 -5.47 -1.06 8.08
CA ASP A 87 -4.89 -2.34 7.73
C ASP A 87 -3.90 -2.87 8.76
N VAL A 88 -3.67 -4.16 8.67
CA VAL A 88 -2.60 -4.86 9.37
C VAL A 88 -1.77 -5.59 8.33
N GLN A 89 -0.51 -5.52 8.53
CA GLN A 89 0.46 -5.94 7.53
C GLN A 89 1.74 -6.49 8.16
N GLY A 90 2.52 -7.22 7.41
CA GLY A 90 3.81 -7.70 7.81
C GLY A 90 4.53 -8.50 6.72
N GLY A 91 5.84 -8.78 6.76
CA GLY A 91 6.58 -9.42 5.69
C GLY A 91 7.88 -10.09 6.07
N TYR A 92 8.32 -10.86 5.11
CA TYR A 92 9.63 -11.50 5.16
C TYR A 92 10.48 -11.01 4.00
N ARG A 93 11.67 -10.52 4.31
CA ARG A 93 12.64 -10.05 3.34
C ARG A 93 13.78 -11.02 3.20
N LEU A 94 14.02 -11.46 1.97
CA LEU A 94 15.15 -12.27 1.57
C LEU A 94 16.19 -11.39 0.87
N PRO A 95 17.34 -11.12 1.50
CA PRO A 95 18.41 -10.37 0.84
C PRO A 95 19.05 -11.22 -0.27
N LEU A 96 19.28 -10.60 -1.42
CA LEU A 96 19.96 -11.16 -2.57
C LEU A 96 21.23 -10.36 -2.88
N LYS A 97 22.08 -10.89 -3.77
CA LYS A 97 23.30 -10.19 -4.20
C LYS A 97 23.02 -8.82 -4.86
N TYR A 98 21.90 -8.71 -5.58
CA TYR A 98 21.52 -7.50 -6.33
C TYR A 98 20.15 -6.95 -5.93
N GLY A 99 19.84 -6.98 -4.65
CA GLY A 99 18.58 -6.44 -4.14
C GLY A 99 17.96 -7.31 -3.06
N ASN A 100 16.65 -7.27 -2.95
CA ASN A 100 15.88 -8.12 -2.05
C ASN A 100 14.65 -8.66 -2.74
N ILE A 101 14.14 -9.78 -2.25
CA ILE A 101 12.77 -10.18 -2.47
C ILE A 101 12.03 -10.06 -1.14
N SER A 102 10.94 -9.33 -1.12
CA SER A 102 10.01 -9.30 -0.01
C SER A 102 8.78 -10.12 -0.38
N PHE A 103 8.31 -10.91 0.58
CA PHE A 103 7.02 -11.58 0.51
C PHE A 103 6.12 -10.88 1.49
N ASP A 104 4.99 -10.38 1.04
CA ASP A 104 4.15 -9.49 1.81
C ASP A 104 2.67 -9.89 1.77
N GLY A 105 1.80 -9.72 2.81
CA GLY A 105 0.33 -9.81 2.94
C GLY A 105 -0.20 -8.75 3.82
N LYS A 106 -1.37 -8.43 3.52
CA LYS A 106 -2.08 -7.32 4.06
C LYS A 106 -3.56 -7.68 4.21
N ILE A 107 -4.09 -7.40 5.36
CA ILE A 107 -5.54 -7.44 5.59
C ILE A 107 -5.97 -6.01 5.77
N MET A 108 -6.90 -5.59 4.95
CA MET A 108 -7.37 -4.23 4.91
C MET A 108 -8.89 -4.19 5.11
N TYR A 109 -9.34 -3.19 5.84
CA TYR A 109 -10.75 -2.90 6.02
C TYR A 109 -11.02 -1.45 5.64
N ASN A 110 -11.93 -1.25 4.71
CA ASN A 110 -12.40 0.03 4.24
C ASN A 110 -13.86 0.23 4.63
N PHE A 111 -14.19 1.38 5.18
CA PHE A 111 -15.52 1.79 5.52
C PHE A 111 -15.87 3.09 4.81
N TYR A 112 -16.87 3.04 3.93
CA TYR A 112 -17.42 4.16 3.20
C TYR A 112 -18.70 4.64 3.90
N HIS A 113 -18.56 5.56 4.84
CA HIS A 113 -19.65 5.98 5.72
C HIS A 113 -20.89 6.47 4.95
N LYS A 114 -20.68 7.32 3.97
CA LYS A 114 -21.76 7.89 3.15
C LYS A 114 -22.62 6.84 2.43
N PHE A 115 -22.06 5.69 2.14
CA PHE A 115 -22.72 4.64 1.37
C PHE A 115 -23.11 3.43 2.24
N GLY A 116 -22.79 3.42 3.54
CA GLY A 116 -22.97 2.25 4.40
C GLY A 116 -22.29 0.99 3.87
N PHE A 117 -21.17 1.16 3.19
CA PHE A 117 -20.47 0.12 2.45
C PHE A 117 -19.16 -0.23 3.14
N HIS A 118 -18.89 -1.53 3.27
CA HIS A 118 -17.68 -2.07 3.85
C HIS A 118 -16.95 -2.94 2.83
N GLU A 119 -15.65 -2.90 2.88
CA GLU A 119 -14.78 -3.71 2.05
C GLU A 119 -13.68 -4.32 2.90
N MET A 120 -13.50 -5.63 2.79
CA MET A 120 -12.33 -6.33 3.33
C MET A 120 -11.49 -6.84 2.17
N ALA A 121 -10.22 -6.49 2.16
CA ALA A 121 -9.28 -6.97 1.16
C ALA A 121 -8.14 -7.76 1.81
N TYR A 122 -7.81 -8.88 1.19
CA TYR A 122 -6.71 -9.75 1.56
C TYR A 122 -5.73 -9.79 0.41
N ASN A 123 -4.56 -9.24 0.60
CA ASN A 123 -3.55 -9.18 -0.45
C ASN A 123 -2.37 -10.09 -0.15
N ILE A 124 -1.84 -10.77 -1.15
CA ILE A 124 -0.59 -11.52 -1.15
C ILE A 124 0.31 -11.03 -2.25
N SER A 125 1.58 -10.77 -1.96
CA SER A 125 2.49 -10.27 -2.98
C SER A 125 3.94 -10.64 -2.73
N ALA A 126 4.69 -10.63 -3.80
CA ALA A 126 6.14 -10.66 -3.79
C ALA A 126 6.66 -9.40 -4.49
N THR A 127 7.65 -8.77 -3.89
CA THR A 127 8.30 -7.57 -4.45
C THR A 127 9.80 -7.83 -4.57
N TRP A 128 10.31 -7.76 -5.78
CA TRP A 128 11.74 -7.67 -6.00
C TRP A 128 12.16 -6.22 -6.05
N GLU A 129 13.16 -5.88 -5.25
CA GLU A 129 13.71 -4.52 -5.16
C GLU A 129 15.20 -4.54 -5.44
N SER A 130 15.64 -3.78 -6.41
CA SER A 130 17.05 -3.51 -6.70
C SER A 130 17.41 -2.06 -6.37
N ALA A 131 18.64 -1.68 -6.70
CA ALA A 131 19.13 -0.32 -6.51
C ALA A 131 18.33 0.75 -7.28
N TYR A 132 17.76 0.40 -8.43
CA TYR A 132 17.10 1.35 -9.34
C TYR A 132 15.66 0.96 -9.66
N VAL A 133 15.28 -0.32 -9.53
CA VAL A 133 14.01 -0.84 -10.00
C VAL A 133 13.36 -1.65 -8.91
N ASP A 134 12.05 -1.58 -8.83
CA ASP A 134 11.20 -2.48 -8.06
C ASP A 134 10.11 -3.07 -8.95
N ILE A 135 9.83 -4.35 -8.75
CA ILE A 135 8.79 -5.10 -9.45
C ILE A 135 7.97 -5.83 -8.40
N ARG A 136 6.67 -5.67 -8.45
CA ARG A 136 5.75 -6.36 -7.56
C ARG A 136 4.76 -7.17 -8.36
N LEU A 137 4.47 -8.36 -7.85
CA LEU A 137 3.39 -9.23 -8.29
C LEU A 137 2.64 -9.75 -7.07
N GLY A 138 1.35 -9.85 -7.17
CA GLY A 138 0.52 -10.33 -6.07
C GLY A 138 -0.89 -10.65 -6.50
N GLU A 139 -1.67 -11.04 -5.52
CA GLU A 139 -3.07 -11.38 -5.67
C GLU A 139 -3.87 -10.75 -4.53
N THR A 140 -5.05 -10.25 -4.83
CA THR A 140 -5.95 -9.65 -3.83
C THR A 140 -7.33 -10.25 -3.94
N LEU A 141 -7.86 -10.72 -2.84
CA LEU A 141 -9.25 -11.11 -2.70
C LEU A 141 -10.01 -9.99 -2.00
N VAL A 142 -11.07 -9.49 -2.60
CA VAL A 142 -11.90 -8.43 -2.04
C VAL A 142 -13.28 -8.97 -1.70
N HIS A 143 -13.71 -8.69 -0.50
CA HIS A 143 -15.04 -9.05 0.00
C HIS A 143 -15.80 -7.76 0.35
N TYR A 144 -16.92 -7.56 -0.32
CA TYR A 144 -17.80 -6.41 -0.12
C TYR A 144 -18.97 -6.77 0.75
N HIS A 145 -19.35 -5.84 1.61
CA HIS A 145 -20.53 -5.97 2.46
C HIS A 145 -21.26 -4.63 2.56
N SER A 146 -22.55 -4.63 2.35
CA SER A 146 -23.38 -3.44 2.47
C SER A 146 -24.66 -3.72 3.23
N HIS A 147 -25.06 -2.77 4.06
CA HIS A 147 -26.34 -2.73 4.76
C HIS A 147 -27.17 -1.55 4.24
N VAL A 148 -27.52 -1.60 2.97
CA VAL A 148 -28.39 -0.58 2.40
C VAL A 148 -29.85 -1.00 2.58
N TRP A 149 -30.67 -0.11 3.15
CA TRP A 149 -32.13 -0.27 3.30
C TRP A 149 -32.57 -1.44 4.20
N GLY A 150 -31.76 -1.81 5.19
CA GLY A 150 -32.06 -2.91 6.12
C GLY A 150 -31.83 -4.32 5.55
N PHE A 151 -31.39 -4.43 4.31
CA PHE A 151 -30.96 -5.69 3.69
C PHE A 151 -29.43 -5.76 3.67
N GLY A 152 -28.87 -6.73 4.37
CA GLY A 152 -27.47 -7.07 4.26
C GLY A 152 -27.21 -7.90 3.00
N TRP A 153 -26.23 -7.54 2.21
CA TRP A 153 -25.71 -8.39 1.14
C TRP A 153 -24.19 -8.44 1.18
N GLY A 154 -23.65 -9.57 0.82
CA GLY A 154 -22.21 -9.77 0.71
C GLY A 154 -21.86 -10.29 -0.67
N TYR A 155 -20.75 -9.84 -1.20
CA TYR A 155 -20.20 -10.27 -2.48
C TYR A 155 -18.70 -10.42 -2.36
N THR A 156 -18.17 -11.52 -2.89
CA THR A 156 -16.73 -11.76 -2.96
C THR A 156 -16.31 -11.74 -4.41
N GLU A 157 -15.40 -10.86 -4.75
CA GLU A 157 -14.84 -10.84 -6.10
C GLU A 157 -13.88 -12.01 -6.31
N THR A 158 -13.72 -12.37 -7.57
CA THR A 158 -12.63 -13.26 -7.98
C THR A 158 -11.28 -12.62 -7.63
N PRO A 159 -10.27 -13.42 -7.28
CA PRO A 159 -8.95 -12.89 -6.98
C PRO A 159 -8.42 -11.98 -8.07
N LEU A 160 -7.96 -10.80 -7.68
CA LEU A 160 -7.46 -9.76 -8.56
C LEU A 160 -5.93 -9.85 -8.64
N LEU A 161 -5.38 -9.98 -9.84
CA LEU A 161 -3.94 -9.87 -10.02
C LEU A 161 -3.48 -8.44 -9.70
N THR A 162 -2.56 -8.29 -8.77
CA THR A 162 -1.90 -7.01 -8.47
C THR A 162 -0.49 -7.00 -9.02
N PHE A 163 -0.13 -5.91 -9.65
CA PHE A 163 1.21 -5.73 -10.18
C PHE A 163 1.67 -4.27 -10.07
N GLY A 164 2.96 -4.09 -9.98
CA GLY A 164 3.58 -2.78 -9.95
C GLY A 164 5.00 -2.82 -10.48
N PHE A 165 5.39 -1.72 -11.05
CA PHE A 165 6.74 -1.45 -11.51
C PHE A 165 7.15 -0.05 -11.06
N GLY A 166 8.37 0.09 -10.58
CA GLY A 166 8.95 1.36 -10.23
C GLY A 166 10.38 1.48 -10.72
N ALA A 167 10.76 2.67 -11.15
CA ALA A 167 12.11 2.98 -11.56
C ALA A 167 12.58 4.28 -10.91
N ASN A 168 13.80 4.27 -10.40
CA ASN A 168 14.45 5.38 -9.71
C ASN A 168 15.54 6.00 -10.59
N ILE A 169 15.63 7.31 -10.59
CA ILE A 169 16.66 8.05 -11.34
C ILE A 169 18.04 7.86 -10.71
N ARG A 170 18.06 7.68 -9.38
CA ARG A 170 19.30 7.48 -8.62
C ARG A 170 19.31 6.15 -7.90
N HIS A 171 20.47 5.73 -7.45
CA HIS A 171 20.61 4.61 -6.54
C HIS A 171 19.79 4.87 -5.27
N ARG A 172 19.11 3.83 -4.75
CA ARG A 172 18.22 3.95 -3.59
C ARG A 172 18.88 4.43 -2.31
N ASP A 173 20.18 4.22 -2.16
CA ASP A 173 20.94 4.69 -0.99
C ASP A 173 21.23 6.19 -1.00
N ASN A 174 20.92 6.90 -2.10
CA ASN A 174 21.11 8.35 -2.15
C ASN A 174 20.18 9.06 -1.15
N PRO A 175 20.62 10.17 -0.55
CA PRO A 175 19.84 10.92 0.42
C PRO A 175 18.57 11.54 -0.19
N TRP A 176 18.48 11.64 -1.50
CA TRP A 176 17.25 11.99 -2.19
C TRP A 176 17.12 11.25 -3.52
N ASN A 177 15.91 11.01 -3.93
CA ASN A 177 15.63 10.35 -5.19
C ASN A 177 14.28 10.79 -5.76
N VAL A 178 14.14 10.62 -7.05
CA VAL A 178 12.87 10.74 -7.78
C VAL A 178 12.74 9.50 -8.66
N GLY A 179 11.54 9.04 -8.86
CA GLY A 179 11.29 7.91 -9.73
C GLY A 179 9.89 7.90 -10.31
N LEU A 180 9.71 7.06 -11.27
CA LEU A 180 8.43 6.79 -11.92
C LEU A 180 7.86 5.48 -11.36
N PHE A 181 6.55 5.37 -11.37
CA PHE A 181 5.89 4.12 -11.05
C PHE A 181 4.67 3.89 -11.95
N PHE A 182 4.31 2.62 -12.01
CA PHE A 182 3.18 2.11 -12.75
C PHE A 182 2.62 0.91 -11.97
N ARG A 183 1.34 0.95 -11.57
CA ARG A 183 0.74 -0.11 -10.73
C ARG A 183 -0.78 -0.12 -10.86
N ASN A 184 -1.41 -1.26 -10.62
CA ASN A 184 -2.88 -1.39 -10.59
C ASN A 184 -3.47 -1.40 -9.19
N TYR A 185 -2.76 -0.88 -8.20
CA TYR A 185 -3.20 -0.76 -6.81
C TYR A 185 -2.77 0.59 -6.25
N ASP A 186 -3.42 1.02 -5.21
CA ASP A 186 -3.00 2.09 -4.30
C ASP A 186 -2.97 1.55 -2.86
N ASP A 187 -2.64 2.37 -1.88
CA ASP A 187 -2.44 1.95 -0.49
C ASP A 187 -3.66 1.23 0.10
N PHE A 188 -4.86 1.68 -0.27
CA PHE A 188 -6.14 1.18 0.24
C PHE A 188 -7.11 0.79 -0.87
N TYR A 189 -6.60 0.48 -2.06
CA TYR A 189 -7.44 0.25 -3.21
C TYR A 189 -6.79 -0.68 -4.23
N TYR A 190 -7.58 -1.64 -4.74
CA TYR A 190 -7.14 -2.61 -5.72
C TYR A 190 -8.12 -2.65 -6.88
N GLU A 191 -7.62 -2.51 -8.08
CA GLU A 191 -8.42 -2.65 -9.30
C GLU A 191 -7.65 -3.41 -10.37
N ASN A 192 -8.33 -4.33 -11.04
CA ASN A 192 -7.69 -5.19 -12.04
C ASN A 192 -7.07 -4.43 -13.21
N TRP A 193 -7.69 -3.36 -13.64
CA TRP A 193 -7.34 -2.73 -14.92
C TRP A 193 -7.13 -1.22 -14.85
N ASN A 194 -7.40 -0.61 -13.73
CA ASN A 194 -7.13 0.82 -13.55
C ASN A 194 -5.68 1.06 -13.14
N ILE A 195 -4.87 1.31 -14.14
CA ILE A 195 -3.45 1.46 -13.94
C ILE A 195 -3.15 2.86 -13.45
N ASN A 196 -2.57 2.94 -12.27
CA ASN A 196 -2.00 4.14 -11.70
C ASN A 196 -0.58 4.33 -12.21
N TRP A 197 -0.23 5.53 -12.61
CA TRP A 197 1.13 5.90 -12.95
C TRP A 197 1.44 7.28 -12.42
N GLY A 198 2.68 7.52 -12.12
CA GLY A 198 3.05 8.80 -11.54
C GLY A 198 4.51 8.92 -11.18
N ILE A 199 4.77 9.95 -10.41
CA ILE A 199 6.08 10.32 -9.91
C ILE A 199 6.07 10.17 -8.41
N ARG A 200 7.15 9.65 -7.87
CA ARG A 200 7.39 9.51 -6.45
C ARG A 200 8.76 10.09 -6.11
N TRP A 201 8.91 10.61 -4.93
CA TRP A 201 10.16 11.21 -4.48
C TRP A 201 10.34 11.07 -2.98
N TYR A 202 11.58 11.11 -2.55
CA TYR A 202 11.93 11.23 -1.14
C TYR A 202 13.19 12.06 -0.97
N ALA A 203 13.35 12.60 0.26
CA ALA A 203 14.57 13.30 0.69
C ALA A 203 14.84 12.99 2.17
N LYS A 204 16.06 12.56 2.48
CA LYS A 204 16.56 12.41 3.84
C LYS A 204 16.87 13.80 4.40
N ILE A 205 16.10 14.27 5.38
CA ILE A 205 16.30 15.57 6.01
C ILE A 205 17.36 15.48 7.10
N LYS A 206 17.26 14.44 7.91
CA LYS A 206 18.18 14.11 8.99
C LYS A 206 18.32 12.59 9.08
N GLU A 207 19.23 12.11 9.92
CA GLU A 207 19.52 10.69 10.06
C GLU A 207 18.26 9.82 10.27
N ARG A 208 17.31 10.32 11.06
CA ARG A 208 16.07 9.62 11.39
C ARG A 208 14.84 10.13 10.65
N TRP A 209 14.94 11.23 9.91
CA TRP A 209 13.82 11.90 9.28
C TRP A 209 13.91 11.85 7.75
N ASN A 210 12.86 11.40 7.12
CA ASN A 210 12.71 11.43 5.66
C ASN A 210 11.42 12.15 5.29
N LEU A 211 11.51 13.03 4.32
CA LEU A 211 10.38 13.61 3.62
C LEU A 211 10.09 12.77 2.38
N PHE A 212 8.84 12.54 2.06
CA PHE A 212 8.46 11.79 0.87
C PHE A 212 7.19 12.35 0.23
N GLY A 213 6.98 12.02 -1.02
CA GLY A 213 5.73 12.35 -1.70
C GLY A 213 5.53 11.55 -2.97
N GLU A 214 4.30 11.62 -3.44
CA GLU A 214 3.84 10.93 -4.63
C GLU A 214 2.84 11.82 -5.37
N PHE A 215 2.97 11.90 -6.68
CA PHE A 215 1.96 12.39 -7.59
C PHE A 215 1.46 11.20 -8.41
N ASN A 216 0.16 10.99 -8.42
CA ASN A 216 -0.48 9.85 -9.03
C ASN A 216 -1.58 10.29 -9.98
N ILE A 217 -1.65 9.64 -11.13
CA ILE A 217 -2.73 9.80 -12.12
C ILE A 217 -3.24 8.40 -12.47
N ARG A 218 -4.56 8.25 -12.56
CA ARG A 218 -5.20 7.04 -13.06
C ARG A 218 -6.37 7.38 -13.98
N PRO A 219 -6.65 6.58 -15.02
CA PRO A 219 -7.89 6.69 -15.76
C PRO A 219 -9.07 6.32 -14.87
N ALA A 220 -10.16 7.07 -14.98
CA ALA A 220 -11.39 6.77 -14.29
C ALA A 220 -12.32 5.95 -15.19
N GLY A 221 -12.83 4.85 -14.68
CA GLY A 221 -13.72 3.95 -15.40
C GLY A 221 -13.07 2.64 -15.84
N SER A 222 -13.86 1.72 -16.36
CA SER A 222 -13.35 0.44 -16.87
C SER A 222 -12.69 0.61 -18.25
N MET A 223 -11.78 -0.30 -18.60
CA MET A 223 -11.14 -0.30 -19.93
C MET A 223 -12.11 -0.36 -21.10
N SER A 224 -13.34 -0.83 -20.89
CA SER A 224 -14.39 -0.86 -21.92
C SER A 224 -15.03 0.49 -22.17
N GLN A 225 -14.88 1.44 -21.28
CA GLN A 225 -15.28 2.83 -21.46
C GLN A 225 -13.99 3.62 -21.60
N LEU A 226 -13.67 4.05 -22.81
CA LEU A 226 -12.58 4.99 -23.07
C LEU A 226 -12.65 6.09 -22.01
N ALA A 227 -11.71 6.07 -21.08
CA ALA A 227 -11.77 6.90 -19.89
C ALA A 227 -11.81 8.38 -20.31
N SER A 228 -12.97 8.96 -20.27
CA SER A 228 -13.16 10.38 -20.57
C SER A 228 -12.67 11.29 -19.45
N LYS A 229 -12.32 10.72 -18.29
CA LYS A 229 -11.85 11.43 -17.10
C LYS A 229 -10.64 10.74 -16.47
N TYR A 230 -9.78 11.54 -15.89
CA TYR A 230 -8.65 11.08 -15.09
C TYR A 230 -8.84 11.51 -13.64
N GLU A 231 -8.45 10.64 -12.73
CA GLU A 231 -8.29 10.97 -11.33
C GLU A 231 -6.83 11.29 -11.05
N GLY A 232 -6.60 12.27 -10.20
CA GLY A 232 -5.25 12.65 -9.81
C GLY A 232 -5.16 12.86 -8.30
N SER A 233 -4.03 12.48 -7.70
CA SER A 233 -3.77 12.73 -6.29
C SER A 233 -2.32 13.09 -6.04
N VAL A 234 -2.12 13.85 -4.98
CA VAL A 234 -0.81 14.19 -4.43
C VAL A 234 -0.77 13.75 -2.99
N LYS A 235 0.33 13.12 -2.58
CA LYS A 235 0.64 12.74 -1.20
C LYS A 235 1.95 13.40 -0.81
N VAL A 236 2.02 13.96 0.41
CA VAL A 236 3.25 14.48 1.00
C VAL A 236 3.30 14.07 2.46
N GLY A 237 4.41 13.56 2.90
CA GLY A 237 4.53 13.02 4.25
C GLY A 237 5.94 13.01 4.81
N LEU A 238 6.00 12.69 6.09
CA LEU A 238 7.22 12.54 6.85
C LEU A 238 7.30 11.14 7.43
N LYS A 239 8.49 10.56 7.46
CA LYS A 239 8.81 9.31 8.14
C LYS A 239 9.88 9.56 9.19
N TYR A 240 9.68 8.96 10.36
CA TYR A 240 10.63 8.97 11.46
C TYR A 240 10.98 7.54 11.87
N LYS A 241 12.26 7.29 12.17
CA LYS A 241 12.80 6.00 12.60
C LYS A 241 13.42 6.11 13.99
N TRP A 242 13.23 5.09 14.87
CA TRP A 242 13.87 5.00 16.20
C TRP A 242 14.13 3.57 16.67
#